data_47f02c466d87ccbaedcc6474172887ba
#
_entry.id   47f02c466d87ccbaedcc6474172887ba
#
_cell.length_a   1.000
_cell.length_b   1.000
_cell.length_c   1.000
_cell.angle_alpha   90.00
_cell.angle_beta   90.00
_cell.angle_gamma   90.00
#
_symmetry.space_group_name_H-M   'P 1'
#
loop_
_entity.id
_entity.type
_entity.pdbx_description
1 polymer ?
#
loop_
_entity_poly.entity_id
_entity_poly.type
_entity_poly.pdbx_seq_one_letter_code
_entity_poly.pdbx_strand_id
1 'polypeptide(L)'
;MPPTSPSTVLSPTRPANRPPASMQGSVANLFLGNLHIKPWYPSFYPEDLVGGRKAERLYVCQWCFRYTPDIVKYSAHCLYAQNLSLLSKLFLDTKSVFFDVSTFLYYPLLLRTDSHPYGQVVGFFSKEKMSWDNNNVACILIFPPWQKRGLGQVLIAASYVLGRREGRFGGPEKPLSQLGRKGYIVYWCGEVYRYLMSCHLKKTVTIKEISEETYIMQEDVVAALREMDLVESRKTASGSVVVNKAKLRAWAEKVGVSTEPLIDENAFVEDEVSEEDVESGSD
;
A
#
# COMPACT_ATOMS: atom_id res chain seq x y z
N MET A 1 23.53 17.26 6.06
CA MET A 1 24.25 16.92 7.30
C MET A 1 24.83 15.54 7.10
N PRO A 2 26.09 15.26 7.48
CA PRO A 2 26.62 13.91 7.40
C PRO A 2 25.82 13.00 8.33
N PRO A 3 25.68 11.69 8.00
CA PRO A 3 24.93 10.76 8.84
C PRO A 3 25.57 10.71 10.23
N THR A 4 24.77 10.98 11.25
CA THR A 4 25.16 10.83 12.64
C THR A 4 25.58 9.38 12.88
N SER A 5 26.69 9.19 13.53
CA SER A 5 27.22 7.88 13.92
C SER A 5 26.15 7.03 14.60
N PRO A 6 26.10 5.70 14.33
CA PRO A 6 25.08 4.83 14.90
C PRO A 6 25.21 4.83 16.42
N SER A 7 24.23 5.41 17.09
CA SER A 7 24.13 5.43 18.55
C SER A 7 23.50 4.14 19.01
N THR A 8 24.21 3.44 19.86
CA THR A 8 23.79 2.33 20.73
C THR A 8 23.95 0.93 20.12
N VAL A 9 25.05 0.31 20.55
CA VAL A 9 25.22 -1.15 20.50
C VAL A 9 24.28 -1.76 21.54
N LEU A 10 23.14 -2.30 21.12
CA LEU A 10 22.37 -3.20 21.96
C LEU A 10 23.08 -4.56 21.98
N SER A 11 23.76 -4.86 23.06
CA SER A 11 24.34 -6.19 23.33
C SER A 11 23.42 -6.93 24.28
N PRO A 12 22.46 -7.76 23.76
CA PRO A 12 21.72 -8.66 24.62
C PRO A 12 22.65 -9.77 25.12
N THR A 13 22.44 -10.23 26.34
CA THR A 13 23.18 -11.33 26.97
C THR A 13 23.10 -12.60 26.12
N ARG A 14 24.25 -13.13 25.78
CA ARG A 14 24.48 -14.28 24.91
C ARG A 14 23.95 -15.59 25.52
N PRO A 15 23.22 -16.43 24.74
CA PRO A 15 22.93 -17.82 25.17
C PRO A 15 24.20 -18.63 25.35
N ALA A 16 24.24 -19.52 26.34
CA ALA A 16 25.42 -20.25 26.80
C ALA A 16 26.01 -21.29 25.81
N ASN A 17 25.34 -21.62 24.72
CA ASN A 17 25.79 -22.61 23.71
C ASN A 17 26.49 -21.92 22.54
N ARG A 18 27.80 -21.95 22.49
CA ARG A 18 28.62 -21.48 21.37
C ARG A 18 28.71 -22.61 20.32
N PRO A 19 28.31 -22.39 19.04
CA PRO A 19 28.61 -23.36 17.99
C PRO A 19 30.13 -23.50 17.81
N PRO A 20 30.61 -24.67 17.36
CA PRO A 20 32.02 -24.93 17.18
C PRO A 20 32.66 -23.95 16.19
N ALA A 21 33.92 -23.65 16.35
CA ALA A 21 34.71 -22.63 15.62
C ALA A 21 34.80 -22.88 14.09
N SER A 22 34.37 -24.05 13.59
CA SER A 22 34.30 -24.39 12.15
C SER A 22 33.09 -23.78 11.42
N MET A 23 32.06 -23.32 12.12
CA MET A 23 30.91 -22.62 11.55
C MET A 23 31.08 -21.10 11.71
N GLN A 24 32.02 -20.49 11.00
CA GLN A 24 32.09 -19.03 10.91
C GLN A 24 30.92 -18.56 10.02
N GLY A 25 30.04 -17.72 10.58
CA GLY A 25 28.90 -17.18 9.88
C GLY A 25 29.27 -16.44 8.60
N SER A 26 28.42 -16.52 7.61
CA SER A 26 28.59 -15.83 6.33
C SER A 26 28.49 -14.30 6.45
N VAL A 27 27.95 -13.78 7.57
CA VAL A 27 27.78 -12.36 7.85
C VAL A 27 28.45 -12.00 9.17
N ALA A 28 29.41 -11.07 9.13
CA ALA A 28 30.13 -10.64 10.33
C ALA A 28 29.37 -9.55 11.10
N ASN A 29 28.71 -8.63 10.39
CA ASN A 29 27.97 -7.51 10.95
C ASN A 29 26.68 -7.29 10.17
N LEU A 30 25.56 -7.19 10.88
CA LEU A 30 24.24 -6.91 10.34
C LEU A 30 23.85 -5.48 10.68
N PHE A 31 23.38 -4.73 9.70
CA PHE A 31 22.80 -3.40 9.86
C PHE A 31 21.31 -3.47 9.49
N LEU A 32 20.44 -3.42 10.48
CA LEU A 32 18.99 -3.39 10.30
C LEU A 32 18.51 -1.95 10.55
N GLY A 33 18.30 -1.20 9.49
CA GLY A 33 18.08 0.24 9.62
C GLY A 33 19.27 0.93 10.28
N ASN A 34 19.03 1.60 11.39
CA ASN A 34 20.05 2.28 12.19
C ASN A 34 20.68 1.36 13.26
N LEU A 35 20.24 0.12 13.34
CA LEU A 35 20.72 -0.82 14.36
C LEU A 35 21.89 -1.62 13.83
N HIS A 36 23.00 -1.60 14.56
CA HIS A 36 24.13 -2.51 14.34
C HIS A 36 23.98 -3.73 15.24
N ILE A 37 23.89 -4.90 14.65
CA ILE A 37 23.64 -6.17 15.35
C ILE A 37 24.75 -7.15 14.99
N LYS A 38 25.32 -7.80 15.99
CA LYS A 38 26.21 -8.95 15.77
C LYS A 38 25.38 -10.21 15.66
N PRO A 39 25.42 -10.95 14.51
CA PRO A 39 24.76 -12.23 14.41
C PRO A 39 25.24 -13.21 15.47
N TRP A 40 24.35 -14.00 16.03
CA TRP A 40 24.68 -15.00 17.03
C TRP A 40 25.05 -16.35 16.41
N TYR A 41 24.45 -16.62 15.24
CA TYR A 41 24.58 -17.88 14.51
C TYR A 41 25.01 -17.63 13.07
N PRO A 42 25.70 -18.57 12.43
CA PRO A 42 25.95 -18.54 11.01
C PRO A 42 24.59 -18.57 10.26
N SER A 43 24.50 -17.78 9.22
CA SER A 43 23.35 -17.77 8.30
C SER A 43 23.88 -17.76 6.88
N PHE A 44 23.22 -18.50 6.00
CA PHE A 44 23.60 -18.62 4.61
C PHE A 44 22.77 -17.64 3.78
N TYR A 45 23.46 -16.68 3.18
CA TYR A 45 22.89 -15.80 2.18
C TYR A 45 23.44 -16.19 0.81
N PRO A 46 22.61 -16.11 -0.27
CA PRO A 46 23.07 -16.44 -1.61
C PRO A 46 24.35 -15.67 -2.00
N GLU A 47 25.35 -16.38 -2.49
CA GLU A 47 26.70 -15.80 -2.77
C GLU A 47 26.66 -14.70 -3.81
N ASP A 48 25.79 -14.82 -4.82
CA ASP A 48 25.54 -13.86 -5.88
C ASP A 48 24.93 -12.55 -5.36
N LEU A 49 24.14 -12.61 -4.29
CA LEU A 49 23.48 -11.44 -3.69
C LEU A 49 24.35 -10.74 -2.64
N VAL A 50 25.25 -11.46 -1.97
CA VAL A 50 26.14 -10.89 -0.95
C VAL A 50 27.57 -10.67 -1.44
N GLY A 51 27.89 -11.07 -2.68
CA GLY A 51 29.20 -10.84 -3.29
C GLY A 51 30.29 -11.80 -2.83
N GLY A 52 29.92 -12.99 -2.33
CA GLY A 52 30.86 -14.05 -1.92
C GLY A 52 30.43 -14.83 -0.67
N ARG A 53 31.22 -15.83 -0.31
CA ARG A 53 30.93 -16.72 0.84
C ARG A 53 30.88 -16.03 2.20
N LYS A 54 31.48 -14.84 2.33
CA LYS A 54 31.51 -14.07 3.60
C LYS A 54 31.26 -12.61 3.30
N ALA A 55 30.19 -12.06 3.86
CA ALA A 55 29.93 -10.64 3.85
C ALA A 55 30.44 -10.03 5.19
N GLU A 56 31.35 -9.06 5.11
CA GLU A 56 31.79 -8.33 6.32
C GLU A 56 30.63 -7.51 6.89
N ARG A 57 29.81 -6.94 6.02
CA ARG A 57 28.64 -6.14 6.37
C ARG A 57 27.46 -6.54 5.51
N LEU A 58 26.31 -6.69 6.13
CA LEU A 58 25.04 -6.88 5.47
C LEU A 58 24.08 -5.79 5.92
N TYR A 59 23.59 -5.01 4.99
CA TYR A 59 22.58 -3.98 5.25
C TYR A 59 21.23 -4.55 4.89
N VAL A 60 20.31 -4.57 5.85
CA VAL A 60 18.95 -5.06 5.70
C VAL A 60 18.00 -3.90 5.88
N CYS A 61 17.14 -3.69 4.90
CA CYS A 61 16.09 -2.70 5.02
C CYS A 61 15.09 -3.15 6.09
N GLN A 62 14.97 -2.39 7.16
CA GLN A 62 14.06 -2.71 8.26
C GLN A 62 12.57 -2.69 7.84
N TRP A 63 12.28 -2.28 6.60
CA TRP A 63 10.93 -2.10 6.09
C TRP A 63 10.50 -3.19 5.11
N CYS A 64 11.37 -3.57 4.17
CA CYS A 64 11.08 -4.59 3.19
C CYS A 64 11.99 -5.82 3.31
N PHE A 65 12.91 -5.82 4.30
CA PHE A 65 13.90 -6.86 4.56
C PHE A 65 14.84 -7.16 3.38
N ARG A 66 14.76 -6.45 2.28
CA ARG A 66 15.76 -6.54 1.22
C ARG A 66 17.13 -6.27 1.79
N TYR A 67 18.09 -7.07 1.39
CA TYR A 67 19.44 -7.03 1.90
C TYR A 67 20.46 -6.81 0.79
N THR A 68 21.57 -6.15 1.14
CA THR A 68 22.69 -5.87 0.25
C THR A 68 23.96 -5.68 1.07
N PRO A 69 25.15 -6.09 0.57
CA PRO A 69 26.42 -5.74 1.18
C PRO A 69 26.83 -4.29 0.86
N ASP A 70 26.16 -3.63 -0.05
CA ASP A 70 26.48 -2.30 -0.55
C ASP A 70 25.64 -1.23 0.16
N ILE A 71 26.33 -0.41 0.98
CA ILE A 71 25.70 0.69 1.72
C ILE A 71 25.11 1.77 0.79
N VAL A 72 25.69 1.96 -0.40
CA VAL A 72 25.21 2.96 -1.36
C VAL A 72 23.86 2.55 -1.90
N LYS A 73 23.69 1.28 -2.28
CA LYS A 73 22.39 0.74 -2.71
C LYS A 73 21.36 0.79 -1.60
N TYR A 74 21.75 0.47 -0.37
CA TYR A 74 20.88 0.58 0.80
C TYR A 74 20.45 2.02 1.07
N SER A 75 21.39 2.95 1.10
CA SER A 75 21.12 4.38 1.33
C SER A 75 20.27 4.99 0.22
N ALA A 76 20.48 4.60 -1.03
CA ALA A 76 19.69 5.07 -2.16
C ALA A 76 18.20 4.68 -2.04
N HIS A 77 17.91 3.48 -1.54
CA HIS A 77 16.51 3.04 -1.36
C HIS A 77 15.78 3.85 -0.27
N CYS A 78 16.41 4.06 0.89
CA CYS A 78 15.83 4.87 1.97
C CYS A 78 15.68 6.33 1.55
N LEU A 79 16.69 6.88 0.87
CA LEU A 79 16.72 8.24 0.38
C LEU A 79 15.60 8.52 -0.64
N TYR A 80 15.29 7.55 -1.51
CA TYR A 80 14.22 7.68 -2.49
C TYR A 80 12.86 7.91 -1.84
N ALA A 81 12.49 7.10 -0.86
CA ALA A 81 11.23 7.22 -0.14
C ALA A 81 11.13 8.53 0.64
N GLN A 82 12.23 8.97 1.25
CA GLN A 82 12.31 10.28 1.93
C GLN A 82 12.14 11.44 0.96
N ASN A 83 12.85 11.41 -0.17
CA ASN A 83 12.75 12.45 -1.20
C ASN A 83 11.35 12.52 -1.81
N LEU A 84 10.73 11.36 -2.07
CA LEU A 84 9.35 11.28 -2.55
C LEU A 84 8.37 11.87 -1.53
N SER A 85 8.56 11.57 -0.25
CA SER A 85 7.76 12.10 0.84
C SER A 85 7.92 13.62 1.00
N LEU A 86 9.14 14.14 0.94
CA LEU A 86 9.41 15.58 0.99
C LEU A 86 8.84 16.32 -0.22
N LEU A 87 9.00 15.76 -1.43
CA LEU A 87 8.41 16.32 -2.65
C LEU A 87 6.88 16.39 -2.52
N SER A 88 6.26 15.36 -1.98
CA SER A 88 4.81 15.31 -1.81
C SER A 88 4.29 16.36 -0.84
N LYS A 89 5.07 16.74 0.19
CA LYS A 89 4.71 17.80 1.14
C LYS A 89 4.46 19.14 0.47
N LEU A 90 5.06 19.39 -0.68
CA LEU A 90 4.79 20.62 -1.46
C LEU A 90 3.35 20.68 -2.01
N PHE A 91 2.65 19.54 -2.09
CA PHE A 91 1.32 19.42 -2.69
C PHE A 91 0.27 18.84 -1.72
N LEU A 92 0.68 18.38 -0.54
CA LEU A 92 -0.17 17.83 0.50
C LEU A 92 -0.04 18.67 1.78
N ASP A 93 -0.99 19.56 2.00
CA ASP A 93 -0.99 20.51 3.12
C ASP A 93 -0.99 19.79 4.47
N THR A 94 -1.85 18.80 4.62
CA THR A 94 -2.06 18.06 5.88
C THR A 94 -1.02 16.96 6.15
N LYS A 95 -0.03 16.76 5.28
CA LYS A 95 1.01 15.74 5.48
C LYS A 95 1.88 16.08 6.69
N SER A 96 1.66 15.39 7.80
CA SER A 96 2.38 15.57 9.05
C SER A 96 3.70 14.81 9.08
N VAL A 97 3.72 13.57 8.57
CA VAL A 97 4.92 12.73 8.51
C VAL A 97 5.53 12.80 7.12
N PHE A 98 6.72 13.42 7.00
CA PHE A 98 7.38 13.61 5.72
C PHE A 98 8.88 13.25 5.73
N PHE A 99 9.48 13.06 6.89
CA PHE A 99 10.89 12.74 7.02
C PHE A 99 11.12 11.27 7.45
N ASP A 100 10.44 10.81 8.49
CA ASP A 100 10.47 9.41 8.89
C ASP A 100 9.47 8.61 8.06
N VAL A 101 9.97 7.98 7.01
CA VAL A 101 9.17 7.18 6.07
C VAL A 101 9.09 5.71 6.47
N SER A 102 9.64 5.39 7.57
CA SER A 102 9.96 4.05 8.06
C SER A 102 8.74 3.20 8.37
N THR A 103 7.67 3.82 8.84
CA THR A 103 6.40 3.16 9.19
C THR A 103 5.44 3.02 8.00
N PHE A 104 5.82 3.50 6.81
CA PHE A 104 4.98 3.51 5.62
C PHE A 104 5.48 2.59 4.52
N LEU A 105 4.55 2.04 3.75
CA LEU A 105 4.77 1.48 2.42
C LEU A 105 4.43 2.55 1.38
N TYR A 106 5.20 2.58 0.29
CA TYR A 106 5.00 3.52 -0.83
C TYR A 106 4.70 2.73 -2.10
N TYR A 107 3.63 3.11 -2.78
CA TYR A 107 3.17 2.50 -4.02
C TYR A 107 3.20 3.54 -5.15
N PRO A 108 4.34 3.67 -5.86
CA PRO A 108 4.46 4.62 -6.95
C PRO A 108 3.68 4.15 -8.18
N LEU A 109 3.01 5.10 -8.85
CA LEU A 109 2.40 4.91 -10.16
C LEU A 109 3.39 5.32 -11.25
N LEU A 110 3.75 4.38 -12.11
CA LEU A 110 4.66 4.60 -13.23
C LEU A 110 3.88 4.64 -14.54
N LEU A 111 4.08 5.70 -15.30
CA LEU A 111 3.59 5.82 -16.67
C LEU A 111 4.71 5.45 -17.64
N ARG A 112 4.53 4.38 -18.41
CA ARG A 112 5.43 4.00 -19.48
C ARG A 112 4.98 4.61 -20.81
N THR A 113 5.91 5.17 -21.54
CA THR A 113 5.72 5.72 -22.88
C THR A 113 6.93 5.35 -23.73
N ASP A 114 6.85 5.51 -25.06
CA ASP A 114 7.98 5.26 -25.96
C ASP A 114 9.19 6.12 -25.60
N SER A 115 8.96 7.36 -25.14
CA SER A 115 10.02 8.27 -24.67
C SER A 115 10.55 7.92 -23.27
N HIS A 116 9.82 7.14 -22.47
CA HIS A 116 10.18 6.73 -21.11
C HIS A 116 9.88 5.24 -20.90
N PRO A 117 10.68 4.34 -21.52
CA PRO A 117 10.41 2.90 -21.51
C PRO A 117 10.54 2.27 -20.11
N TYR A 118 11.34 2.85 -19.23
CA TYR A 118 11.49 2.43 -17.82
C TYR A 118 10.37 2.94 -16.91
N GLY A 119 9.50 3.81 -17.44
CA GLY A 119 8.43 4.44 -16.68
C GLY A 119 8.86 5.73 -15.98
N GLN A 120 7.93 6.67 -15.90
CA GLN A 120 8.05 7.91 -15.16
C GLN A 120 7.07 7.88 -13.99
N VAL A 121 7.53 8.19 -12.78
CA VAL A 121 6.65 8.28 -11.61
C VAL A 121 5.76 9.51 -11.77
N VAL A 122 4.46 9.29 -11.83
CA VAL A 122 3.44 10.32 -12.05
C VAL A 122 2.57 10.58 -10.83
N GLY A 123 2.67 9.72 -9.83
CA GLY A 123 1.96 9.81 -8.57
C GLY A 123 2.29 8.64 -7.67
N PHE A 124 1.69 8.59 -6.50
CA PHE A 124 1.83 7.49 -5.56
C PHE A 124 0.72 7.52 -4.52
N PHE A 125 0.57 6.43 -3.80
CA PHE A 125 -0.04 6.47 -2.46
C PHE A 125 0.91 5.84 -1.44
N SER A 126 0.73 6.21 -0.17
CA SER A 126 1.39 5.57 0.95
C SER A 126 0.37 4.97 1.89
N LYS A 127 0.76 3.89 2.56
CA LYS A 127 -0.02 3.14 3.52
C LYS A 127 0.82 2.89 4.76
N GLU A 128 0.24 3.00 5.94
CA GLU A 128 0.90 2.57 7.16
C GLU A 128 1.05 1.04 7.17
N LYS A 129 2.22 0.54 7.59
CA LYS A 129 2.45 -0.90 7.79
C LYS A 129 1.54 -1.46 8.86
N MET A 130 1.34 -0.67 9.93
CA MET A 130 0.46 -0.95 11.04
C MET A 130 -0.44 0.27 11.24
N SER A 131 -1.67 0.22 10.76
CA SER A 131 -2.66 1.27 10.99
C SER A 131 -3.62 0.85 12.09
N TRP A 132 -3.75 1.67 13.13
CA TRP A 132 -4.70 1.43 14.23
C TRP A 132 -6.15 1.59 13.76
N ASP A 133 -6.39 2.47 12.81
CA ASP A 133 -7.71 2.76 12.26
C ASP A 133 -8.03 1.93 11.00
N ASN A 134 -7.18 0.95 10.66
CA ASN A 134 -7.29 0.15 9.44
C ASN A 134 -7.30 0.98 8.15
N ASN A 135 -6.60 2.12 8.12
CA ASN A 135 -6.51 2.93 6.91
C ASN A 135 -5.77 2.18 5.80
N ASN A 136 -6.38 2.10 4.62
CA ASN A 136 -5.75 1.51 3.44
C ASN A 136 -4.87 2.51 2.67
N VAL A 137 -5.04 3.80 2.94
CA VAL A 137 -4.25 4.90 2.37
C VAL A 137 -4.02 5.96 3.44
N ALA A 138 -2.77 6.36 3.65
CA ALA A 138 -2.41 7.51 4.46
C ALA A 138 -2.30 8.78 3.60
N CYS A 139 -1.53 8.74 2.53
CA CYS A 139 -1.39 9.84 1.58
C CYS A 139 -1.58 9.34 0.15
N ILE A 140 -2.21 10.15 -0.69
CA ILE A 140 -2.39 9.87 -2.12
C ILE A 140 -2.19 11.15 -2.93
N LEU A 141 -1.38 11.07 -3.98
CA LEU A 141 -1.05 12.21 -4.82
C LEU A 141 -0.80 11.79 -6.26
N ILE A 142 -1.44 12.47 -7.20
CA ILE A 142 -0.97 12.57 -8.59
C ILE A 142 -0.29 13.92 -8.74
N PHE A 143 0.93 13.91 -9.26
CA PHE A 143 1.69 15.13 -9.48
C PHE A 143 0.98 16.08 -10.45
N PRO A 144 1.05 17.39 -10.26
CA PRO A 144 0.25 18.38 -11.01
C PRO A 144 0.22 18.20 -12.53
N PRO A 145 1.34 17.89 -13.23
CA PRO A 145 1.33 17.74 -14.69
C PRO A 145 0.47 16.58 -15.20
N TRP A 146 0.16 15.59 -14.35
CA TRP A 146 -0.59 14.38 -14.71
C TRP A 146 -1.99 14.31 -14.11
N GLN A 147 -2.42 15.36 -13.40
CA GLN A 147 -3.77 15.44 -12.84
C GLN A 147 -4.84 15.54 -13.94
N LYS A 148 -6.10 15.33 -13.57
CA LYS A 148 -7.28 15.37 -14.45
C LYS A 148 -7.26 14.37 -15.61
N ARG A 149 -6.53 13.27 -15.47
CA ARG A 149 -6.43 12.17 -16.46
C ARG A 149 -6.98 10.82 -15.93
N GLY A 150 -7.73 10.85 -14.85
CA GLY A 150 -8.26 9.62 -14.24
C GLY A 150 -7.27 8.83 -13.37
N LEU A 151 -5.98 9.18 -13.36
CA LEU A 151 -4.93 8.41 -12.68
C LEU A 151 -5.13 8.29 -11.16
N GLY A 152 -5.78 9.28 -10.54
CA GLY A 152 -6.14 9.18 -9.11
C GLY A 152 -7.14 8.08 -8.82
N GLN A 153 -8.04 7.79 -9.76
CA GLN A 153 -8.99 6.67 -9.64
C GLN A 153 -8.27 5.32 -9.69
N VAL A 154 -7.24 5.21 -10.53
CA VAL A 154 -6.40 4.00 -10.61
C VAL A 154 -5.70 3.74 -9.27
N LEU A 155 -5.09 4.77 -8.65
CA LEU A 155 -4.44 4.62 -7.34
C LEU A 155 -5.44 4.24 -6.24
N ILE A 156 -6.61 4.87 -6.21
CA ILE A 156 -7.66 4.53 -5.24
C ILE A 156 -8.10 3.07 -5.45
N ALA A 157 -8.40 2.66 -6.69
CA ALA A 157 -8.80 1.30 -7.01
C ALA A 157 -7.72 0.28 -6.57
N ALA A 158 -6.45 0.55 -6.88
CA ALA A 158 -5.33 -0.29 -6.47
C ALA A 158 -5.25 -0.45 -4.93
N SER A 159 -5.47 0.63 -4.17
CA SER A 159 -5.45 0.55 -2.71
C SER A 159 -6.55 -0.34 -2.13
N TYR A 160 -7.74 -0.34 -2.75
CA TYR A 160 -8.85 -1.22 -2.35
C TYR A 160 -8.61 -2.68 -2.76
N VAL A 161 -8.05 -2.93 -3.95
CA VAL A 161 -7.69 -4.31 -4.36
C VAL A 161 -6.64 -4.91 -3.42
N LEU A 162 -5.61 -4.14 -3.07
CA LEU A 162 -4.61 -4.57 -2.08
C LEU A 162 -5.25 -4.84 -0.72
N GLY A 163 -6.17 -3.97 -0.27
CA GLY A 163 -6.91 -4.18 0.98
C GLY A 163 -7.72 -5.48 0.98
N ARG A 164 -8.40 -5.79 -0.14
CA ARG A 164 -9.13 -7.07 -0.32
C ARG A 164 -8.21 -8.28 -0.24
N ARG A 165 -7.06 -8.25 -0.94
CA ARG A 165 -6.07 -9.33 -0.93
C ARG A 165 -5.47 -9.56 0.45
N GLU A 166 -5.29 -8.51 1.22
CA GLU A 166 -4.82 -8.59 2.60
C GLU A 166 -5.91 -9.00 3.61
N GLY A 167 -7.17 -9.14 3.17
CA GLY A 167 -8.32 -9.38 4.04
C GLY A 167 -8.60 -8.23 5.01
N ARG A 168 -8.15 -7.02 4.68
CA ARG A 168 -8.28 -5.83 5.52
C ARG A 168 -9.37 -4.92 5.01
N PHE A 169 -10.33 -4.67 5.88
CA PHE A 169 -11.41 -3.72 5.66
C PHE A 169 -10.95 -2.32 6.11
N GLY A 170 -10.97 -1.35 5.22
CA GLY A 170 -10.50 -0.01 5.56
C GLY A 170 -10.79 1.03 4.49
N GLY A 171 -10.56 2.28 4.84
CA GLY A 171 -10.71 3.44 3.97
C GLY A 171 -9.49 4.36 4.02
N PRO A 172 -9.53 5.51 3.36
CA PRO A 172 -8.46 6.50 3.47
C PRO A 172 -8.44 7.14 4.85
N GLU A 173 -7.26 7.60 5.27
CA GLU A 173 -7.10 8.43 6.47
C GLU A 173 -7.94 9.70 6.35
N LYS A 174 -8.67 10.03 7.40
CA LYS A 174 -9.54 11.22 7.49
C LYS A 174 -8.91 12.28 8.42
N PRO A 175 -9.12 13.58 8.14
CA PRO A 175 -10.00 14.17 7.14
C PRO A 175 -9.42 14.20 5.72
N LEU A 176 -10.28 14.00 4.73
CA LEU A 176 -9.90 14.08 3.32
C LEU A 176 -9.74 15.55 2.88
N SER A 177 -8.72 15.82 2.05
CA SER A 177 -8.64 17.08 1.31
C SER A 177 -9.84 17.24 0.36
N GLN A 178 -10.10 18.45 -0.12
CA GLN A 178 -11.20 18.68 -1.09
C GLN A 178 -11.06 17.85 -2.36
N LEU A 179 -9.84 17.72 -2.89
CA LEU A 179 -9.55 16.89 -4.07
C LEU A 179 -9.66 15.41 -3.76
N GLY A 180 -9.14 14.98 -2.60
CA GLY A 180 -9.28 13.62 -2.11
C GLY A 180 -10.75 13.22 -1.98
N ARG A 181 -11.57 14.05 -1.33
CA ARG A 181 -13.01 13.80 -1.18
C ARG A 181 -13.71 13.63 -2.54
N LYS A 182 -13.42 14.50 -3.52
CA LYS A 182 -13.99 14.37 -4.87
C LYS A 182 -13.56 13.05 -5.53
N GLY A 183 -12.29 12.68 -5.41
CA GLY A 183 -11.78 11.43 -5.97
C GLY A 183 -12.43 10.20 -5.34
N TYR A 184 -12.47 10.15 -4.02
CA TYR A 184 -13.04 9.01 -3.30
C TYR A 184 -14.55 8.86 -3.51
N ILE A 185 -15.31 9.96 -3.49
CA ILE A 185 -16.77 9.87 -3.72
C ILE A 185 -17.09 9.32 -5.12
N VAL A 186 -16.33 9.71 -6.14
CA VAL A 186 -16.49 9.17 -7.50
C VAL A 186 -16.17 7.66 -7.52
N TYR A 187 -15.11 7.24 -6.86
CA TYR A 187 -14.73 5.84 -6.75
C TYR A 187 -15.81 5.03 -6.02
N TRP A 188 -16.21 5.47 -4.84
CA TRP A 188 -17.22 4.78 -4.04
C TRP A 188 -18.56 4.67 -4.77
N CYS A 189 -19.01 5.74 -5.40
CA CYS A 189 -20.22 5.71 -6.22
C CYS A 189 -20.10 4.70 -7.36
N GLY A 190 -18.97 4.63 -8.04
CA GLY A 190 -18.71 3.68 -9.11
C GLY A 190 -18.77 2.22 -8.64
N GLU A 191 -18.12 1.89 -7.52
CA GLU A 191 -18.14 0.54 -6.95
C GLU A 191 -19.53 0.13 -6.47
N VAL A 192 -20.21 1.03 -5.73
CA VAL A 192 -21.57 0.80 -5.26
C VAL A 192 -22.54 0.62 -6.45
N TYR A 193 -22.37 1.41 -7.52
CA TYR A 193 -23.14 1.27 -8.76
C TYR A 193 -22.95 -0.10 -9.40
N ARG A 194 -21.69 -0.55 -9.59
CA ARG A 194 -21.37 -1.86 -10.18
C ARG A 194 -21.97 -2.99 -9.38
N TYR A 195 -21.80 -2.96 -8.06
CA TYR A 195 -22.39 -3.95 -7.16
C TYR A 195 -23.94 -3.97 -7.25
N LEU A 196 -24.60 -2.84 -7.13
CA LEU A 196 -26.08 -2.77 -7.22
C LEU A 196 -26.61 -3.22 -8.60
N MET A 197 -25.85 -2.98 -9.66
CA MET A 197 -26.21 -3.45 -11.01
C MET A 197 -26.04 -4.98 -11.15
N SER A 198 -25.10 -5.60 -10.47
CA SER A 198 -24.92 -7.06 -10.43
C SER A 198 -26.00 -7.79 -9.63
N CYS A 199 -26.69 -7.11 -8.73
CA CYS A 199 -27.78 -7.68 -7.93
C CYS A 199 -29.03 -7.95 -8.80
N HIS A 200 -29.07 -9.08 -9.53
CA HIS A 200 -30.14 -9.36 -10.49
C HIS A 200 -31.50 -9.68 -9.85
N LEU A 201 -31.51 -10.32 -8.69
CA LEU A 201 -32.72 -10.85 -8.05
C LEU A 201 -33.12 -10.08 -6.78
N LYS A 202 -32.24 -9.25 -6.22
CA LYS A 202 -32.50 -8.53 -4.98
C LYS A 202 -33.27 -7.24 -5.25
N LYS A 203 -34.38 -7.05 -4.58
CA LYS A 203 -35.16 -5.79 -4.58
C LYS A 203 -34.61 -4.80 -3.56
N THR A 204 -34.03 -5.30 -2.48
CA THR A 204 -33.43 -4.52 -1.39
C THR A 204 -32.09 -5.11 -1.02
N VAL A 205 -31.14 -4.26 -0.67
CA VAL A 205 -29.79 -4.62 -0.20
C VAL A 205 -29.50 -3.80 1.04
N THR A 206 -28.81 -4.38 2.03
CA THR A 206 -28.41 -3.65 3.22
C THR A 206 -27.11 -2.87 2.98
N ILE A 207 -26.90 -1.80 3.73
CA ILE A 207 -25.63 -1.04 3.71
C ILE A 207 -24.47 -1.96 4.10
N LYS A 208 -24.69 -2.88 5.02
CA LYS A 208 -23.71 -3.87 5.44
C LYS A 208 -23.30 -4.79 4.30
N GLU A 209 -24.25 -5.37 3.55
CA GLU A 209 -23.97 -6.20 2.36
C GLU A 209 -23.17 -5.42 1.31
N ILE A 210 -23.58 -4.16 1.01
CA ILE A 210 -22.83 -3.31 0.06
C ILE A 210 -21.39 -3.12 0.53
N SER A 211 -21.21 -2.83 1.81
CA SER A 211 -19.92 -2.61 2.44
C SER A 211 -19.02 -3.85 2.37
N GLU A 212 -19.57 -5.02 2.71
CA GLU A 212 -18.83 -6.31 2.70
C GLU A 212 -18.38 -6.70 1.29
N GLU A 213 -19.22 -6.51 0.30
CA GLU A 213 -18.92 -6.87 -1.10
C GLU A 213 -17.96 -5.89 -1.78
N THR A 214 -18.07 -4.60 -1.45
CA THR A 214 -17.23 -3.56 -2.07
C THR A 214 -15.97 -3.25 -1.28
N TYR A 215 -15.81 -3.77 -0.07
CA TYR A 215 -14.77 -3.41 0.89
C TYR A 215 -14.72 -1.92 1.24
N ILE A 216 -15.82 -1.20 1.02
CA ILE A 216 -15.97 0.22 1.38
C ILE A 216 -16.61 0.31 2.76
N MET A 217 -16.09 1.18 3.61
CA MET A 217 -16.63 1.40 4.96
C MET A 217 -18.11 1.82 4.88
N GLN A 218 -18.95 1.34 5.81
CA GLN A 218 -20.41 1.61 5.77
C GLN A 218 -20.75 3.10 5.70
N GLU A 219 -19.99 3.95 6.39
CA GLU A 219 -20.17 5.40 6.36
C GLU A 219 -19.89 5.99 4.96
N ASP A 220 -18.90 5.45 4.26
CA ASP A 220 -18.52 5.87 2.89
C ASP A 220 -19.50 5.31 1.85
N VAL A 221 -20.07 4.13 2.08
CA VAL A 221 -21.22 3.60 1.31
C VAL A 221 -22.42 4.55 1.45
N VAL A 222 -22.73 4.99 2.67
CA VAL A 222 -23.83 5.96 2.88
C VAL A 222 -23.55 7.28 2.19
N ALA A 223 -22.31 7.75 2.20
CA ALA A 223 -21.92 8.96 1.47
C ALA A 223 -22.12 8.80 -0.04
N ALA A 224 -21.70 7.66 -0.62
CA ALA A 224 -21.91 7.34 -2.04
C ALA A 224 -23.40 7.26 -2.41
N LEU A 225 -24.19 6.57 -1.60
CA LEU A 225 -25.63 6.44 -1.83
C LEU A 225 -26.37 7.79 -1.79
N ARG A 226 -25.94 8.71 -0.91
CA ARG A 226 -26.45 10.08 -0.86
C ARG A 226 -26.08 10.88 -2.09
N GLU A 227 -24.82 10.77 -2.53
CA GLU A 227 -24.35 11.44 -3.75
C GLU A 227 -25.13 10.97 -5.01
N MET A 228 -25.48 9.70 -5.06
CA MET A 228 -26.32 9.11 -6.12
C MET A 228 -27.82 9.39 -5.96
N ASP A 229 -28.23 10.08 -4.90
CA ASP A 229 -29.63 10.33 -4.55
C ASP A 229 -30.48 9.05 -4.48
N LEU A 230 -29.90 7.97 -3.93
CA LEU A 230 -30.54 6.67 -3.76
C LEU A 230 -31.15 6.48 -2.37
N VAL A 231 -30.77 7.30 -1.40
CA VAL A 231 -31.23 7.25 0.00
C VAL A 231 -31.74 8.59 0.43
N GLU A 232 -33.02 8.63 0.82
CA GLU A 232 -33.58 9.78 1.52
C GLU A 232 -33.07 9.81 2.98
N SER A 233 -32.77 11.01 3.47
CA SER A 233 -32.18 11.23 4.82
C SER A 233 -32.98 10.61 5.97
N ARG A 234 -34.24 10.27 5.77
CA ARG A 234 -35.14 9.69 6.78
C ARG A 234 -35.24 8.16 6.76
N LYS A 235 -34.78 7.48 5.70
CA LYS A 235 -34.91 6.01 5.53
C LYS A 235 -33.67 5.22 5.88
N THR A 236 -32.55 5.87 6.14
CA THR A 236 -31.29 5.21 6.55
C THR A 236 -31.39 4.51 7.92
N ALA A 237 -32.40 4.78 8.72
CA ALA A 237 -32.63 4.10 9.99
C ALA A 237 -32.89 2.58 9.86
N SER A 238 -33.36 2.12 8.69
CA SER A 238 -33.58 0.67 8.42
C SER A 238 -32.36 -0.07 7.90
N GLY A 239 -31.27 0.65 7.56
CA GLY A 239 -30.05 0.06 6.99
C GLY A 239 -30.23 -0.62 5.62
N SER A 240 -31.40 -0.44 4.96
CA SER A 240 -31.73 -1.09 3.69
C SER A 240 -31.94 -0.08 2.58
N VAL A 241 -31.49 -0.42 1.37
CA VAL A 241 -31.58 0.39 0.15
C VAL A 241 -32.43 -0.36 -0.88
N VAL A 242 -33.38 0.32 -1.49
CA VAL A 242 -34.16 -0.23 -2.61
C VAL A 242 -33.33 -0.11 -3.89
N VAL A 243 -33.12 -1.23 -4.57
CA VAL A 243 -32.36 -1.26 -5.83
C VAL A 243 -33.24 -0.80 -6.99
N ASN A 244 -33.11 0.45 -7.38
CA ASN A 244 -33.79 1.03 -8.54
C ASN A 244 -32.81 1.12 -9.71
N LYS A 245 -32.80 0.10 -10.58
CA LYS A 245 -31.88 0.02 -11.72
C LYS A 245 -32.08 1.13 -12.76
N ALA A 246 -33.27 1.64 -12.90
CA ALA A 246 -33.53 2.74 -13.84
C ALA A 246 -32.88 4.04 -13.35
N LYS A 247 -33.02 4.34 -12.04
CA LYS A 247 -32.38 5.49 -11.39
C LYS A 247 -30.85 5.37 -11.41
N LEU A 248 -30.33 4.17 -11.16
CA LEU A 248 -28.90 3.87 -11.24
C LEU A 248 -28.31 4.11 -12.63
N ARG A 249 -28.99 3.63 -13.69
CA ARG A 249 -28.54 3.85 -15.07
C ARG A 249 -28.57 5.32 -15.45
N ALA A 250 -29.65 6.02 -15.16
CA ALA A 250 -29.75 7.46 -15.42
C ALA A 250 -28.65 8.27 -14.71
N TRP A 251 -28.31 7.89 -13.48
CA TRP A 251 -27.20 8.50 -12.76
C TRP A 251 -25.85 8.19 -13.44
N ALA A 252 -25.60 6.93 -13.80
CA ALA A 252 -24.35 6.51 -14.43
C ALA A 252 -24.14 7.16 -15.80
N GLU A 253 -25.18 7.30 -16.61
CA GLU A 253 -25.14 8.03 -17.89
C GLU A 253 -24.79 9.49 -17.70
N LYS A 254 -25.38 10.15 -16.69
CA LYS A 254 -25.11 11.55 -16.37
C LYS A 254 -23.65 11.79 -15.93
N VAL A 255 -23.07 10.84 -15.19
CA VAL A 255 -21.72 10.97 -14.60
C VAL A 255 -20.65 10.31 -15.48
N GLY A 256 -21.03 9.47 -16.40
CA GLY A 256 -20.12 8.73 -17.30
C GLY A 256 -19.42 7.55 -16.61
N VAL A 257 -20.11 6.86 -15.69
CA VAL A 257 -19.56 5.70 -14.98
C VAL A 257 -19.81 4.42 -15.80
N SER A 258 -18.70 3.66 -16.01
CA SER A 258 -18.76 2.34 -16.67
C SER A 258 -19.18 1.23 -15.71
N THR A 259 -19.79 0.17 -16.25
CA THR A 259 -19.99 -1.11 -15.57
C THR A 259 -18.69 -1.92 -15.41
N GLU A 260 -17.69 -1.64 -16.25
CA GLU A 260 -16.38 -2.28 -16.18
C GLU A 260 -15.59 -1.79 -14.98
N PRO A 261 -14.81 -2.67 -14.32
CA PRO A 261 -13.91 -2.28 -13.23
C PRO A 261 -12.82 -1.32 -13.73
N LEU A 262 -12.32 -0.45 -12.86
CA LEU A 262 -11.29 0.53 -13.20
C LEU A 262 -9.91 -0.09 -13.45
N ILE A 263 -9.66 -1.25 -12.86
CA ILE A 263 -8.40 -2.00 -12.98
C ILE A 263 -8.72 -3.48 -13.08
N ASP A 264 -7.87 -4.21 -13.77
CA ASP A 264 -7.93 -5.67 -13.82
C ASP A 264 -7.22 -6.24 -12.57
N GLU A 265 -7.97 -6.93 -11.72
CA GLU A 265 -7.43 -7.56 -10.51
C GLU A 265 -6.45 -8.69 -10.82
N ASN A 266 -6.54 -9.32 -12.01
CA ASN A 266 -5.62 -10.36 -12.45
C ASN A 266 -4.28 -9.79 -12.95
N ALA A 267 -4.21 -8.47 -13.19
CA ALA A 267 -2.97 -7.81 -13.56
C ALA A 267 -2.00 -7.60 -12.38
N PHE A 268 -2.43 -7.90 -11.15
CA PHE A 268 -1.54 -7.87 -9.99
C PHE A 268 -0.66 -9.12 -10.01
N VAL A 269 0.62 -8.92 -10.24
CA VAL A 269 1.62 -9.97 -10.14
C VAL A 269 1.90 -10.24 -8.67
N GLU A 270 1.72 -11.47 -8.23
CA GLU A 270 2.22 -11.94 -6.95
C GLU A 270 3.71 -12.26 -7.16
N ASP A 271 4.57 -11.81 -6.23
CA ASP A 271 5.94 -12.31 -6.21
C ASP A 271 5.82 -13.83 -6.01
N GLU A 272 6.20 -14.62 -7.01
CA GLU A 272 6.36 -16.07 -6.86
C GLU A 272 7.42 -16.23 -5.77
N VAL A 273 6.97 -16.51 -4.55
CA VAL A 273 7.83 -17.10 -3.52
C VAL A 273 8.17 -18.47 -4.10
N SER A 274 9.38 -18.61 -4.61
CA SER A 274 9.85 -19.90 -5.13
C SER A 274 9.65 -20.93 -4.03
N GLU A 275 8.90 -22.01 -4.32
CA GLU A 275 8.64 -23.09 -3.37
C GLU A 275 9.93 -23.76 -2.85
N GLU A 276 11.08 -23.40 -3.42
CA GLU A 276 12.42 -23.82 -2.96
C GLU A 276 12.80 -23.30 -1.56
N ASP A 277 12.14 -22.26 -1.05
CA ASP A 277 12.43 -21.71 0.28
C ASP A 277 11.64 -22.39 1.42
N VAL A 278 10.69 -23.28 1.12
CA VAL A 278 9.83 -23.93 2.12
C VAL A 278 10.28 -25.35 2.46
N GLU A 279 11.02 -26.03 1.59
CA GLU A 279 11.45 -27.42 1.84
C GLU A 279 12.76 -27.57 2.64
N SER A 280 13.49 -26.51 2.92
CA SER A 280 14.75 -26.60 3.70
C SER A 280 14.59 -26.43 5.21
N GLY A 281 13.36 -26.42 5.72
CA GLY A 281 13.04 -26.18 7.14
C GLY A 281 12.53 -27.37 7.93
N SER A 282 12.54 -28.59 7.38
CA SER A 282 12.13 -29.79 8.11
C SER A 282 13.17 -30.89 7.96
N ASP A 283 14.22 -30.80 8.78
CA ASP A 283 14.98 -31.94 9.37
C ASP A 283 15.66 -31.47 10.68
#